data_7a252b7ee4455d53b15efa804b20b355
#
_entry.id   7a252b7ee4455d53b15efa804b20b355
#
_cell.length_a   1.000
_cell.length_b   1.000
_cell.length_c   1.000
_cell.angle_alpha   90.00
_cell.angle_beta   90.00
_cell.angle_gamma   90.00
#
_symmetry.space_group_name_H-M   'P 1'
#
loop_
_entity.id
_entity.type
_entity.pdbx_description
1 polymer ?
#
loop_
_entity_poly.entity_id
_entity_poly.type
_entity_poly.pdbx_seq_one_letter_code
_entity_poly.pdbx_strand_id
1 'polypeptide(L)'
;PVFAPEGALGRVAQQRENTVMAAQAGQDAAGNVTAADDQKFLHCAILPDWDISGEAMGFQVSVEPGRHSFQAESDETILEAALRQGLSLPYGCRNGFCGSCRGKVLTGGVEHGAAPVEVLSNADRAAGFALFCCAMARSDLRIESREVRSFEDIPIRTLPARVQRLTRAAPDVMIVELK
;
A
#
# COMPACT_ATOMS: atom_id res chain seq x y z
N PRO A 1 18.97 -36.25 -38.67
CA PRO A 1 18.59 -37.31 -37.79
C PRO A 1 17.72 -36.78 -36.69
N VAL A 2 16.61 -37.33 -36.72
CA VAL A 2 15.45 -37.48 -35.89
C VAL A 2 15.88 -38.00 -34.52
N PHE A 3 15.43 -37.40 -33.42
CA PHE A 3 15.08 -38.16 -32.22
C PHE A 3 14.11 -37.31 -31.35
N ALA A 4 12.86 -37.69 -31.32
CA ALA A 4 11.97 -37.52 -30.19
C ALA A 4 12.14 -38.74 -29.29
N PRO A 5 11.87 -38.66 -27.99
CA PRO A 5 10.85 -39.50 -27.44
C PRO A 5 9.84 -38.78 -26.56
N GLU A 6 8.62 -39.24 -26.69
CA GLU A 6 7.49 -39.15 -25.81
C GLU A 6 7.82 -39.63 -24.40
N GLY A 7 7.08 -39.14 -23.43
CA GLY A 7 6.98 -39.81 -22.14
C GLY A 7 6.42 -38.99 -21.00
N ALA A 8 5.16 -39.29 -20.76
CA ALA A 8 4.48 -39.35 -19.47
C ALA A 8 3.76 -38.10 -18.93
N LEU A 9 2.51 -38.11 -19.25
CA LEU A 9 1.37 -37.56 -18.49
C LEU A 9 1.42 -38.03 -17.03
N GLY A 10 1.55 -37.08 -16.11
CA GLY A 10 1.28 -37.28 -14.71
C GLY A 10 0.17 -36.32 -14.29
N ARG A 11 -1.07 -36.75 -14.46
CA ARG A 11 -2.24 -36.08 -13.83
C ARG A 11 -2.17 -36.32 -12.33
N VAL A 12 -2.01 -35.29 -11.54
CA VAL A 12 -2.42 -35.30 -10.13
C VAL A 12 -3.64 -34.42 -10.00
N ALA A 13 -4.77 -35.07 -10.06
CA ALA A 13 -6.05 -34.49 -9.65
C ALA A 13 -6.06 -34.42 -8.13
N GLN A 14 -6.01 -33.24 -7.57
CA GLN A 14 -6.23 -33.03 -6.15
C GLN A 14 -7.69 -32.56 -5.95
N GLN A 15 -8.52 -33.56 -5.69
CA GLN A 15 -9.88 -33.35 -5.18
C GLN A 15 -9.77 -32.71 -3.80
N ARG A 16 -10.22 -31.48 -3.68
CA ARG A 16 -10.57 -30.90 -2.39
C ARG A 16 -12.05 -31.15 -2.16
N GLU A 17 -12.32 -32.14 -1.33
CA GLU A 17 -13.66 -32.38 -0.79
C GLU A 17 -14.06 -31.21 0.11
N ASN A 18 -15.04 -30.44 -0.34
CA ASN A 18 -15.76 -29.49 0.48
C ASN A 18 -16.80 -30.27 1.29
N THR A 19 -16.48 -30.58 2.54
CA THR A 19 -17.45 -31.06 3.50
C THR A 19 -18.26 -29.88 4.02
N VAL A 20 -19.41 -29.66 3.43
CA VAL A 20 -20.43 -28.75 3.99
C VAL A 20 -21.19 -29.57 5.03
N MET A 21 -20.94 -29.29 6.30
CA MET A 21 -21.79 -29.77 7.39
C MET A 21 -23.12 -29.00 7.35
N ALA A 22 -24.16 -29.68 6.88
CA ALA A 22 -25.53 -29.23 7.04
C ALA A 22 -25.96 -29.44 8.51
N ALA A 23 -26.17 -28.34 9.23
CA ALA A 23 -26.87 -28.37 10.49
C ALA A 23 -28.37 -28.52 10.24
N GLN A 24 -28.92 -29.67 10.59
CA GLN A 24 -30.37 -29.94 10.61
C GLN A 24 -30.98 -29.16 11.78
N ALA A 25 -31.84 -28.20 11.46
CA ALA A 25 -32.72 -27.56 12.42
C ALA A 25 -33.91 -28.49 12.63
N GLY A 26 -34.05 -29.00 13.87
CA GLY A 26 -35.26 -29.69 14.33
C GLY A 26 -36.40 -28.70 14.47
N GLN A 27 -37.50 -29.03 13.84
CA GLN A 27 -38.78 -28.37 14.03
C GLN A 27 -39.44 -28.99 15.26
N ASP A 28 -39.65 -28.18 16.30
CA ASP A 28 -40.59 -28.54 17.37
C ASP A 28 -41.65 -27.46 17.57
N ALA A 29 -42.83 -27.99 17.72
CA ALA A 29 -44.14 -27.39 17.68
C ALA A 29 -44.39 -26.26 18.71
N ALA A 30 -45.23 -25.33 18.24
CA ALA A 30 -46.24 -24.56 19.00
C ALA A 30 -45.94 -24.21 20.47
N GLY A 31 -45.57 -22.96 20.71
CA GLY A 31 -45.51 -22.34 22.01
C GLY A 31 -45.72 -20.85 21.93
N ASN A 32 -46.93 -20.48 22.29
CA ASN A 32 -47.53 -19.19 22.58
C ASN A 32 -46.53 -18.12 23.04
N VAL A 33 -46.36 -17.06 22.24
CA VAL A 33 -45.56 -15.87 22.64
C VAL A 33 -46.48 -14.91 23.38
N THR A 34 -46.40 -14.91 24.69
CA THR A 34 -46.98 -13.84 25.53
C THR A 34 -46.01 -12.67 25.55
N ALA A 35 -46.54 -11.51 25.17
CA ALA A 35 -45.86 -10.24 25.24
C ALA A 35 -45.66 -9.80 26.70
N ALA A 36 -44.49 -10.05 27.26
CA ALA A 36 -43.96 -9.40 28.46
C ALA A 36 -42.51 -9.83 28.67
N ASP A 37 -41.57 -9.12 28.08
CA ASP A 37 -40.23 -8.83 28.61
C ASP A 37 -39.39 -8.07 27.59
N ASP A 38 -39.84 -6.86 27.30
CA ASP A 38 -39.15 -5.94 26.37
C ASP A 38 -38.04 -5.15 27.08
N GLN A 39 -37.31 -5.73 28.00
CA GLN A 39 -36.20 -5.04 28.69
C GLN A 39 -34.91 -5.83 28.85
N LYS A 40 -34.65 -6.86 28.06
CA LYS A 40 -33.40 -7.63 28.17
C LYS A 40 -32.55 -7.69 26.88
N PHE A 41 -32.86 -6.92 25.87
CA PHE A 41 -32.04 -6.87 24.66
C PHE A 41 -31.09 -5.66 24.57
N LEU A 42 -30.66 -5.10 25.70
CA LEU A 42 -29.63 -4.07 25.78
C LEU A 42 -28.40 -4.57 26.58
N HIS A 43 -28.09 -5.86 26.45
CA HIS A 43 -26.71 -6.30 26.64
C HIS A 43 -26.18 -6.69 25.25
N CYS A 44 -26.00 -5.67 24.42
CA CYS A 44 -24.97 -5.76 23.40
C CYS A 44 -23.69 -6.07 24.14
N ALA A 45 -23.28 -7.33 24.08
CA ALA A 45 -22.01 -7.75 24.61
C ALA A 45 -20.99 -6.73 24.14
N ILE A 46 -20.44 -5.99 25.09
CA ILE A 46 -19.24 -5.22 24.91
C ILE A 46 -18.25 -6.24 24.37
N LEU A 47 -18.08 -6.22 23.02
CA LEU A 47 -16.94 -6.89 22.43
C LEU A 47 -15.75 -6.33 23.18
N PRO A 48 -14.87 -7.18 23.72
CA PRO A 48 -13.68 -6.65 24.35
C PRO A 48 -13.06 -5.72 23.34
N ASP A 49 -12.76 -4.50 23.76
CA ASP A 49 -11.96 -3.56 22.98
C ASP A 49 -10.85 -4.38 22.37
N TRP A 50 -10.98 -4.60 21.05
CA TRP A 50 -9.86 -5.02 20.28
C TRP A 50 -8.91 -3.85 20.38
N ASP A 51 -8.02 -3.96 21.34
CA ASP A 51 -6.88 -3.10 21.45
C ASP A 51 -6.10 -3.24 20.14
N ILE A 52 -6.49 -2.40 19.16
CA ILE A 52 -5.77 -2.20 17.89
C ILE A 52 -4.54 -1.33 18.17
N SER A 53 -4.13 -1.23 19.40
CA SER A 53 -2.80 -0.82 19.80
C SER A 53 -1.83 -2.00 19.68
N GLY A 54 -1.93 -2.76 18.58
CA GLY A 54 -0.74 -3.30 17.96
C GLY A 54 0.06 -2.07 17.61
N GLU A 55 0.98 -1.70 18.50
CA GLU A 55 1.99 -0.68 18.23
C GLU A 55 2.64 -1.08 16.92
N ALA A 56 2.13 -0.51 15.84
CA ALA A 56 2.83 -0.57 14.57
C ALA A 56 4.19 0.00 14.90
N MET A 57 5.21 -0.85 14.92
CA MET A 57 6.59 -0.42 15.21
C MET A 57 6.99 0.51 14.05
N GLY A 58 6.53 1.76 14.17
CA GLY A 58 6.81 2.83 13.23
C GLY A 58 8.18 3.41 13.55
N PHE A 59 8.99 3.57 12.53
CA PHE A 59 10.29 4.23 12.62
C PHE A 59 10.14 5.68 12.19
N GLN A 60 10.77 6.58 12.96
CA GLN A 60 10.81 7.99 12.63
C GLN A 60 11.79 8.24 11.48
N VAL A 61 11.33 8.81 10.40
CA VAL A 61 12.15 9.20 9.25
C VAL A 61 12.24 10.72 9.17
N SER A 62 13.46 11.26 9.30
CA SER A 62 13.73 12.69 9.14
C SER A 62 14.41 12.94 7.80
N VAL A 63 13.94 13.97 7.07
CA VAL A 63 14.43 14.29 5.72
C VAL A 63 15.25 15.56 5.71
N GLU A 64 16.46 15.51 5.16
CA GLU A 64 17.34 16.65 4.96
C GLU A 64 17.49 17.00 3.46
N PRO A 65 17.66 18.28 3.11
CA PRO A 65 17.78 19.48 3.94
C PRO A 65 16.43 20.12 4.32
N GLY A 66 15.42 19.45 4.63
CA GLY A 66 14.14 19.95 5.10
C GLY A 66 13.94 19.63 6.58
N ARG A 67 12.98 20.28 7.23
CA ARG A 67 12.52 19.91 8.58
C ARG A 67 11.31 19.00 8.50
N HIS A 68 11.24 18.18 7.45
CA HIS A 68 10.15 17.24 7.27
C HIS A 68 10.47 15.94 8.00
N SER A 69 9.47 15.37 8.63
CA SER A 69 9.58 14.06 9.26
C SER A 69 8.25 13.31 9.09
N PHE A 70 8.34 12.01 9.01
CA PHE A 70 7.20 11.12 8.90
C PHE A 70 7.50 9.77 9.57
N GLN A 71 6.46 8.99 9.82
CA GLN A 71 6.61 7.65 10.38
C GLN A 71 6.46 6.61 9.29
N ALA A 72 7.40 5.67 9.23
CA ALA A 72 7.39 4.51 8.34
C ALA A 72 7.10 3.25 9.14
N GLU A 73 6.14 2.47 8.71
CA GLU A 73 5.85 1.15 9.25
C GLU A 73 6.86 0.12 8.73
N SER A 74 7.00 -1.00 9.43
CA SER A 74 8.01 -2.01 9.11
C SER A 74 7.76 -2.77 7.81
N ASP A 75 6.54 -2.74 7.29
CA ASP A 75 6.05 -3.47 6.11
C ASP A 75 5.79 -2.57 4.89
N GLU A 76 6.01 -1.26 5.01
CA GLU A 76 5.88 -0.33 3.90
C GLU A 76 7.22 0.23 3.43
N THR A 77 7.28 0.73 2.20
CA THR A 77 8.46 1.42 1.69
C THR A 77 8.54 2.85 2.21
N ILE A 78 9.76 3.38 2.29
CA ILE A 78 10.00 4.78 2.72
C ILE A 78 9.21 5.77 1.85
N LEU A 79 9.07 5.48 0.55
CA LEU A 79 8.28 6.32 -0.36
C LEU A 79 6.79 6.25 -0.06
N GLU A 80 6.24 5.07 0.21
CA GLU A 80 4.82 4.89 0.54
C GLU A 80 4.47 5.57 1.86
N ALA A 81 5.30 5.40 2.88
CA ALA A 81 5.16 6.09 4.15
C ALA A 81 5.12 7.62 4.00
N ALA A 82 6.05 8.18 3.22
CA ALA A 82 6.09 9.61 2.93
C ALA A 82 4.81 10.09 2.22
N LEU A 83 4.39 9.39 1.17
CA LEU A 83 3.19 9.74 0.40
C LEU A 83 1.91 9.61 1.24
N ARG A 84 1.81 8.62 2.10
CA ARG A 84 0.68 8.43 3.02
C ARG A 84 0.51 9.62 3.97
N GLN A 85 1.62 10.27 4.34
CA GLN A 85 1.63 11.42 5.23
C GLN A 85 1.75 12.76 4.50
N GLY A 86 1.47 12.77 3.19
CA GLY A 86 1.39 14.01 2.41
C GLY A 86 2.75 14.61 2.01
N LEU A 87 3.84 13.84 2.15
CA LEU A 87 5.16 14.25 1.70
C LEU A 87 5.52 13.58 0.38
N SER A 88 5.94 14.35 -0.60
CA SER A 88 6.41 13.85 -1.88
C SER A 88 7.92 13.89 -1.92
N LEU A 89 8.53 12.70 -1.88
CA LEU A 89 9.92 12.50 -2.24
C LEU A 89 10.03 12.36 -3.76
N PRO A 90 11.19 12.58 -4.38
CA PRO A 90 11.36 12.32 -5.82
C PRO A 90 11.08 10.86 -6.15
N TYR A 91 10.23 10.61 -7.12
CA TYR A 91 9.95 9.27 -7.62
C TYR A 91 9.53 9.28 -9.11
N GLY A 92 9.54 8.09 -9.72
CA GLY A 92 9.07 7.89 -11.09
C GLY A 92 8.32 6.56 -11.23
N CYS A 93 9.04 5.48 -11.49
CA CYS A 93 8.45 4.17 -11.79
C CYS A 93 7.86 3.42 -10.60
N ARG A 94 8.26 3.70 -9.36
CA ARG A 94 7.89 3.03 -8.09
C ARG A 94 8.30 1.56 -7.97
N ASN A 95 9.06 1.03 -8.91
CA ASN A 95 9.46 -0.38 -8.95
C ASN A 95 10.97 -0.60 -9.04
N GLY A 96 11.77 0.44 -8.71
CA GLY A 96 13.21 0.36 -8.60
C GLY A 96 14.01 0.51 -9.90
N PHE A 97 13.37 0.63 -11.08
CA PHE A 97 14.08 0.62 -12.36
C PHE A 97 14.64 1.98 -12.82
N CYS A 98 13.96 3.09 -12.51
CA CYS A 98 14.36 4.39 -13.05
C CYS A 98 15.41 5.15 -12.23
N GLY A 99 15.63 4.76 -10.98
CA GLY A 99 16.57 5.43 -10.08
C GLY A 99 16.14 6.81 -9.58
N SER A 100 14.96 7.35 -9.98
CA SER A 100 14.52 8.70 -9.62
C SER A 100 14.31 8.88 -8.11
N CYS A 101 13.98 7.80 -7.39
CA CYS A 101 13.79 7.78 -5.95
C CYS A 101 15.08 7.50 -5.16
N ARG A 102 16.24 7.61 -5.82
CA ARG A 102 17.52 7.39 -5.16
C ARG A 102 17.83 8.55 -4.20
N GLY A 103 18.04 8.21 -2.94
CA GLY A 103 18.47 9.13 -1.90
C GLY A 103 19.54 8.51 -1.03
N LYS A 104 20.08 9.30 -0.11
CA LYS A 104 21.13 8.86 0.79
C LYS A 104 20.57 8.66 2.20
N VAL A 105 20.90 7.56 2.82
CA VAL A 105 20.64 7.29 4.24
C VAL A 105 21.84 7.81 5.00
N LEU A 106 21.62 8.81 5.85
CA LEU A 106 22.65 9.45 6.67
C LEU A 106 22.88 8.68 7.96
N THR A 107 21.80 8.23 8.59
CA THR A 107 21.82 7.41 9.80
C THR A 107 20.65 6.44 9.81
N GLY A 108 20.85 5.30 10.48
CA GLY A 108 19.86 4.24 10.62
C GLY A 108 20.05 3.09 9.65
N GLY A 109 19.24 2.07 9.80
CA GLY A 109 19.26 0.84 8.98
C GLY A 109 18.10 0.77 8.03
N VAL A 110 18.36 0.35 6.79
CA VAL A 110 17.35 0.11 5.76
C VAL A 110 17.50 -1.27 5.16
N GLU A 111 16.39 -1.86 4.80
CA GLU A 111 16.35 -3.05 3.95
C GLU A 111 16.06 -2.62 2.52
N HIS A 112 16.92 -2.98 1.57
CA HIS A 112 16.83 -2.49 0.19
C HIS A 112 15.75 -3.16 -0.67
N GLY A 113 15.08 -4.19 -0.14
CA GLY A 113 14.03 -4.91 -0.86
C GLY A 113 14.45 -5.39 -2.24
N ALA A 114 13.54 -5.30 -3.20
CA ALA A 114 13.74 -5.78 -4.57
C ALA A 114 14.51 -4.79 -5.48
N ALA A 115 15.35 -3.91 -4.92
CA ALA A 115 16.13 -2.95 -5.71
C ALA A 115 17.14 -3.69 -6.63
N PRO A 116 17.06 -3.54 -7.98
CA PRO A 116 18.00 -4.18 -8.90
C PRO A 116 19.44 -3.68 -8.72
N VAL A 117 20.41 -4.58 -8.81
CA VAL A 117 21.85 -4.25 -8.64
C VAL A 117 22.37 -3.33 -9.74
N GLU A 118 21.75 -3.38 -10.92
CA GLU A 118 22.05 -2.53 -12.08
C GLU A 118 21.70 -1.07 -11.82
N VAL A 119 20.70 -0.81 -10.96
CA VAL A 119 20.24 0.56 -10.62
C VAL A 119 20.85 1.03 -9.30
N LEU A 120 21.05 0.11 -8.35
CA LEU A 120 21.64 0.36 -7.05
C LEU A 120 22.69 -0.69 -6.76
N SER A 121 23.94 -0.40 -7.16
CA SER A 121 25.07 -1.32 -7.00
C SER A 121 25.39 -1.58 -5.51
N ASN A 122 26.12 -2.66 -5.25
CA ASN A 122 26.58 -2.96 -3.89
C ASN A 122 27.50 -1.86 -3.33
N ALA A 123 28.27 -1.19 -4.19
CA ALA A 123 29.08 -0.04 -3.82
C ALA A 123 28.21 1.15 -3.38
N ASP A 124 27.11 1.40 -4.11
CA ASP A 124 26.14 2.44 -3.73
C ASP A 124 25.47 2.14 -2.39
N ARG A 125 25.06 0.89 -2.18
CA ARG A 125 24.48 0.45 -0.88
C ARG A 125 25.49 0.65 0.26
N ALA A 126 26.74 0.28 0.03
CA ALA A 126 27.82 0.50 1.01
C ALA A 126 28.10 1.99 1.26
N ALA A 127 27.89 2.85 0.28
CA ALA A 127 27.98 4.30 0.39
C ALA A 127 26.74 4.95 1.03
N GLY A 128 25.75 4.16 1.44
CA GLY A 128 24.53 4.61 2.11
C GLY A 128 23.41 5.05 1.15
N PHE A 129 23.47 4.73 -0.14
CA PHE A 129 22.37 5.04 -1.04
C PHE A 129 21.28 3.97 -0.98
N ALA A 130 20.02 4.41 -1.13
CA ALA A 130 18.85 3.56 -1.20
C ALA A 130 17.86 4.05 -2.29
N LEU A 131 17.06 3.14 -2.82
CA LEU A 131 15.90 3.46 -3.64
C LEU A 131 14.66 3.48 -2.74
N PHE A 132 14.15 4.65 -2.42
CA PHE A 132 13.09 4.80 -1.43
C PHE A 132 11.76 4.13 -1.82
N CYS A 133 11.55 3.81 -3.10
CA CYS A 133 10.40 3.03 -3.54
C CYS A 133 10.52 1.51 -3.31
N CYS A 134 11.71 1.03 -2.91
CA CYS A 134 11.96 -0.39 -2.61
C CYS A 134 12.47 -0.58 -1.19
N ALA A 135 13.09 0.45 -0.61
CA ALA A 135 13.72 0.38 0.71
C ALA A 135 12.68 0.54 1.82
N MET A 136 12.79 -0.31 2.83
CA MET A 136 11.98 -0.29 4.06
C MET A 136 12.84 0.14 5.24
N ALA A 137 12.26 0.89 6.17
CA ALA A 137 12.94 1.28 7.40
C ALA A 137 13.09 0.08 8.35
N ARG A 138 14.25 -0.02 9.02
CA ARG A 138 14.52 -1.03 10.06
C ARG A 138 14.96 -0.41 11.38
N SER A 139 15.07 0.90 11.43
CA SER A 139 15.30 1.73 12.60
C SER A 139 14.90 3.16 12.28
N ASP A 140 14.98 4.05 13.24
CA ASP A 140 14.88 5.49 12.98
C ASP A 140 15.89 5.92 11.93
N LEU A 141 15.45 6.73 10.97
CA LEU A 141 16.24 7.12 9.82
C LEU A 141 16.42 8.63 9.73
N ARG A 142 17.61 9.01 9.27
CA ARG A 142 17.85 10.33 8.68
C ARG A 142 18.25 10.12 7.23
N ILE A 143 17.47 10.69 6.32
CA ILE A 143 17.69 10.56 4.89
C ILE A 143 17.95 11.93 4.25
N GLU A 144 18.75 11.93 3.19
CA GLU A 144 18.94 13.10 2.34
C GLU A 144 18.17 12.88 1.03
N SER A 145 17.30 13.85 0.71
CA SER A 145 16.55 13.88 -0.53
C SER A 145 16.62 15.25 -1.17
N ARG A 146 16.82 15.31 -2.50
CA ARG A 146 17.04 16.57 -3.23
C ARG A 146 15.86 17.51 -3.21
N GLU A 147 14.65 16.96 -3.32
CA GLU A 147 13.41 17.73 -3.34
C GLU A 147 12.40 17.02 -2.46
N VAL A 148 11.86 17.76 -1.51
CA VAL A 148 10.72 17.31 -0.69
C VAL A 148 9.64 18.35 -0.84
N ARG A 149 8.45 17.92 -1.20
CA ARG A 149 7.28 18.80 -1.31
C ARG A 149 6.19 18.28 -0.38
N SER A 150 5.64 19.19 0.42
CA SER A 150 4.39 18.92 1.12
C SER A 150 3.21 19.16 0.18
N PHE A 151 2.23 18.27 0.19
CA PHE A 151 0.99 18.52 -0.55
C PHE A 151 0.21 19.71 0.00
N GLU A 152 0.44 20.09 1.26
CA GLU A 152 -0.15 21.27 1.88
C GLU A 152 0.37 22.58 1.26
N ASP A 153 1.57 22.55 0.67
CA ASP A 153 2.17 23.71 0.00
C ASP A 153 1.57 24.00 -1.39
N ILE A 154 0.70 23.11 -1.89
CA ILE A 154 0.05 23.28 -3.18
C ILE A 154 -1.32 23.92 -2.98
N PRO A 155 -1.47 25.24 -3.17
CA PRO A 155 -2.76 25.88 -3.01
C PRO A 155 -3.71 25.41 -4.11
N ILE A 156 -4.83 24.81 -3.71
CA ILE A 156 -5.93 24.51 -4.63
C ILE A 156 -6.55 25.84 -5.05
N ARG A 157 -6.42 26.20 -6.33
CA ARG A 157 -7.02 27.40 -6.90
C ARG A 157 -8.22 27.00 -7.76
N THR A 158 -9.40 27.48 -7.38
CA THR A 158 -10.57 27.40 -8.24
C THR A 158 -10.57 28.60 -9.16
N LEU A 159 -10.46 28.36 -10.46
CA LEU A 159 -10.50 29.40 -11.48
C LEU A 159 -11.79 29.27 -12.27
N PRO A 160 -12.48 30.40 -12.56
CA PRO A 160 -13.60 30.36 -13.49
C PRO A 160 -13.08 29.98 -14.87
N ALA A 161 -13.71 29.02 -15.50
CA ALA A 161 -13.35 28.58 -16.84
C ALA A 161 -14.63 28.46 -17.68
N ARG A 162 -14.52 28.83 -18.97
CA ARG A 162 -15.59 28.66 -19.96
C ARG A 162 -15.15 27.63 -20.97
N VAL A 163 -16.02 26.69 -21.28
CA VAL A 163 -15.80 25.76 -22.39
C VAL A 163 -15.83 26.56 -23.69
N GLN A 164 -14.72 26.57 -24.43
CA GLN A 164 -14.59 27.24 -25.70
C GLN A 164 -14.96 26.32 -26.86
N ARG A 165 -14.52 25.07 -26.80
CA ARG A 165 -14.79 24.06 -27.81
C ARG A 165 -14.88 22.67 -27.21
N LEU A 166 -15.80 21.88 -27.77
CA LEU A 166 -15.89 20.44 -27.53
C LEU A 166 -15.68 19.71 -28.85
N THR A 167 -14.70 18.85 -28.91
CA THR A 167 -14.41 18.05 -30.12
C THR A 167 -14.41 16.57 -29.73
N ARG A 168 -15.25 15.79 -30.38
CA ARG A 168 -15.26 14.35 -30.19
C ARG A 168 -14.11 13.72 -30.94
N ALA A 169 -13.12 13.19 -30.25
CA ALA A 169 -11.93 12.57 -30.84
C ALA A 169 -12.15 11.07 -31.11
N ALA A 170 -12.95 10.40 -30.28
CA ALA A 170 -13.34 8.99 -30.43
C ALA A 170 -14.74 8.79 -29.82
N PRO A 171 -15.36 7.62 -29.96
CA PRO A 171 -16.68 7.36 -29.39
C PRO A 171 -16.80 7.62 -27.89
N ASP A 172 -15.70 7.41 -27.17
CA ASP A 172 -15.55 7.53 -25.71
C ASP A 172 -14.60 8.64 -25.26
N VAL A 173 -14.05 9.44 -26.22
CA VAL A 173 -13.09 10.52 -25.91
C VAL A 173 -13.59 11.86 -26.39
N MET A 174 -13.63 12.84 -25.47
CA MET A 174 -14.00 14.22 -25.74
C MET A 174 -12.82 15.14 -25.39
N ILE A 175 -12.40 15.97 -26.34
CA ILE A 175 -11.42 17.04 -26.11
C ILE A 175 -12.22 18.29 -25.68
N VAL A 176 -11.89 18.84 -24.50
CA VAL A 176 -12.50 20.05 -23.95
C VAL A 176 -11.45 21.16 -23.97
N GLU A 177 -11.68 22.21 -24.75
CA GLU A 177 -10.88 23.42 -24.73
C GLU A 177 -11.51 24.41 -23.76
N LEU A 178 -10.74 24.87 -22.78
CA LEU A 178 -11.18 25.84 -21.76
C LEU A 178 -10.48 27.18 -21.99
N LYS A 179 -11.19 28.24 -21.63
CA LYS A 179 -10.66 29.61 -21.60
C LYS A 179 -10.97 30.27 -20.27
#